data_5c017e777407352233b72e17f7774450
#
_entry.id   5c017e777407352233b72e17f7774450
#
_cell.length_a   1.000
_cell.length_b   1.000
_cell.length_c   1.000
_cell.angle_alpha   90.00
_cell.angle_beta   90.00
_cell.angle_gamma   90.00
#
_symmetry.space_group_name_H-M   'P 1'
#
loop_
_entity.id
_entity.type
_entity.pdbx_description
1 polymer ?
#
loop_
_entity_poly.entity_id
_entity_poly.type
_entity_poly.pdbx_seq_one_letter_code
_entity_poly.pdbx_strand_id
1 'polypeptide(L)'
;QSLNWSVARITLGQWSRYMAEQDLIRFLNKISQLQSLAERVQQDSSSREQLASCADHNQVVALAQSWGFEIGRRWGEGDHLPGGDDNLLATCCPQAGEESTRVLASAETWRLVLIASNNYRSPLSEWIDQADHEWVLVLRGSACVALQSPDRIVDLSPGDHLLLSPHQRHRIERTDGDPGTLWLALHWDGHAIPTMGRSDPKRNEQDS
;
A
#
# COMPACT_ATOMS: atom_id res chain seq x y z
N GLN A 1 -3.08 -27.85 39.43
CA GLN A 1 -1.83 -27.77 38.66
C GLN A 1 -1.87 -26.52 37.78
N SER A 2 -1.15 -25.50 38.22
CA SER A 2 -1.04 -24.19 37.55
C SER A 2 -0.02 -24.30 36.41
N LEU A 3 -0.48 -24.11 35.16
CA LEU A 3 0.38 -23.97 33.99
C LEU A 3 1.07 -22.60 34.02
N ASN A 4 2.38 -22.64 34.25
CA ASN A 4 3.24 -21.46 34.31
C ASN A 4 3.69 -21.13 32.87
N TRP A 5 3.05 -20.14 32.21
CA TRP A 5 3.46 -19.61 30.93
C TRP A 5 4.56 -18.56 31.15
N SER A 6 5.81 -19.01 31.14
CA SER A 6 6.96 -18.10 31.06
C SER A 6 7.09 -17.58 29.64
N VAL A 7 6.44 -16.45 29.35
CA VAL A 7 6.65 -15.71 28.10
C VAL A 7 8.01 -15.03 28.19
N ALA A 8 9.02 -15.57 27.52
CA ALA A 8 10.31 -14.92 27.38
C ALA A 8 10.11 -13.53 26.73
N ARG A 9 10.35 -12.46 27.48
CA ARG A 9 10.35 -11.09 26.95
C ARG A 9 11.57 -10.92 26.06
N ILE A 10 11.37 -11.02 24.75
CA ILE A 10 12.39 -10.67 23.76
C ILE A 10 12.55 -9.14 23.84
N THR A 11 13.76 -8.65 24.05
CA THR A 11 14.05 -7.21 24.10
C THR A 11 14.00 -6.60 22.69
N LEU A 12 13.70 -5.30 22.58
CA LEU A 12 13.68 -4.57 21.30
C LEU A 12 14.97 -4.76 20.47
N GLY A 13 16.13 -4.86 21.14
CA GLY A 13 17.42 -5.12 20.49
C GLY A 13 17.57 -6.55 19.94
N GLN A 14 16.93 -7.55 20.54
CA GLN A 14 16.90 -8.93 20.04
C GLN A 14 15.97 -9.05 18.84
N TRP A 15 14.82 -8.35 18.85
CA TRP A 15 13.90 -8.26 17.72
C TRP A 15 14.57 -7.62 16.50
N SER A 16 15.32 -6.52 16.70
CA SER A 16 16.03 -5.84 15.61
C SER A 16 17.09 -6.71 14.96
N ARG A 17 17.86 -7.46 15.75
CA ARG A 17 18.87 -8.41 15.22
C ARG A 17 18.23 -9.59 14.48
N TYR A 18 17.16 -10.13 15.03
CA TYR A 18 16.44 -11.25 14.40
C TYR A 18 15.84 -10.83 13.06
N MET A 19 15.24 -9.64 12.96
CA MET A 19 14.71 -9.11 11.71
C MET A 19 15.82 -8.88 10.67
N ALA A 20 16.95 -8.31 11.09
CA ALA A 20 18.09 -8.08 10.18
C ALA A 20 18.69 -9.40 9.66
N GLU A 21 18.75 -10.46 10.49
CA GLU A 21 19.22 -11.78 10.08
C GLU A 21 18.26 -12.44 9.08
N GLN A 22 16.95 -12.37 9.32
CA GLN A 22 15.94 -12.87 8.40
C GLN A 22 15.97 -12.16 7.06
N ASP A 23 16.14 -10.84 7.07
CA ASP A 23 16.25 -10.04 5.85
C ASP A 23 17.52 -10.40 5.06
N LEU A 24 18.64 -10.66 5.74
CA LEU A 24 19.87 -11.11 5.09
C LEU A 24 19.69 -12.48 4.43
N ILE A 25 19.04 -13.43 5.13
CA ILE A 25 18.75 -14.76 4.59
C ILE A 25 17.86 -14.65 3.34
N ARG A 26 16.82 -13.83 3.39
CA ARG A 26 15.93 -13.58 2.24
C ARG A 26 16.70 -12.99 1.05
N PHE A 27 17.61 -12.06 1.32
CA PHE A 27 18.46 -11.47 0.29
C PHE A 27 19.36 -12.49 -0.39
N LEU A 28 20.05 -13.30 0.41
CA LEU A 28 20.94 -14.35 -0.12
C LEU A 28 20.16 -15.40 -0.92
N ASN A 29 18.95 -15.79 -0.46
CA ASN A 29 18.07 -16.66 -1.20
C ASN A 29 17.65 -16.05 -2.55
N LYS A 30 17.32 -14.75 -2.59
CA LYS A 30 16.95 -14.07 -3.83
C LYS A 30 18.12 -14.01 -4.83
N ILE A 31 19.34 -13.76 -4.35
CA ILE A 31 20.54 -13.82 -5.21
C ILE A 31 20.72 -15.22 -5.79
N SER A 32 20.57 -16.27 -4.96
CA SER A 32 20.66 -17.66 -5.41
C SER A 32 19.60 -17.99 -6.47
N GLN A 33 18.36 -17.57 -6.29
CA GLN A 33 17.27 -17.77 -7.25
C GLN A 33 17.57 -17.07 -8.59
N LEU A 34 18.08 -15.83 -8.55
CA LEU A 34 18.45 -15.08 -9.76
C LEU A 34 19.63 -15.76 -10.49
N GLN A 35 20.61 -16.27 -9.77
CA GLN A 35 21.74 -17.00 -10.37
C GLN A 35 21.27 -18.29 -11.05
N SER A 36 20.43 -19.08 -10.39
CA SER A 36 19.88 -20.32 -10.97
C SER A 36 18.98 -20.05 -12.17
N LEU A 37 18.21 -18.96 -12.17
CA LEU A 37 17.43 -18.54 -13.33
C LEU A 37 18.37 -18.15 -14.50
N ALA A 38 19.43 -17.38 -14.24
CA ALA A 38 20.41 -16.98 -15.24
C ALA A 38 21.10 -18.20 -15.87
N GLU A 39 21.51 -19.16 -15.04
CA GLU A 39 22.13 -20.42 -15.50
C GLU A 39 21.17 -21.21 -16.41
N ARG A 40 19.90 -21.36 -16.01
CA ARG A 40 18.90 -22.02 -16.86
C ARG A 40 18.77 -21.35 -18.22
N VAL A 41 18.64 -20.05 -18.26
CA VAL A 41 18.49 -19.26 -19.51
C VAL A 41 19.76 -19.36 -20.39
N GLN A 42 20.94 -19.50 -19.79
CA GLN A 42 22.19 -19.71 -20.53
C GLN A 42 22.31 -21.10 -21.14
N GLN A 43 21.83 -22.13 -20.44
CA GLN A 43 21.96 -23.53 -20.83
C GLN A 43 20.85 -24.02 -21.75
N ASP A 44 19.65 -23.42 -21.65
CA ASP A 44 18.45 -23.86 -22.42
C ASP A 44 17.94 -22.75 -23.35
N SER A 45 18.07 -22.98 -24.67
CA SER A 45 17.60 -22.05 -25.69
C SER A 45 16.09 -21.81 -25.66
N SER A 46 15.30 -22.86 -25.30
CA SER A 46 13.84 -22.73 -25.19
C SER A 46 13.44 -21.78 -24.04
N SER A 47 14.08 -21.90 -22.88
CA SER A 47 13.88 -20.98 -21.76
C SER A 47 14.27 -19.55 -22.13
N ARG A 48 15.33 -19.39 -22.91
CA ARG A 48 15.78 -18.07 -23.40
C ARG A 48 14.75 -17.43 -24.34
N GLU A 49 14.20 -18.21 -25.28
CA GLU A 49 13.18 -17.72 -26.22
C GLU A 49 11.89 -17.35 -25.50
N GLN A 50 11.45 -18.17 -24.54
CA GLN A 50 10.27 -17.86 -23.72
C GLN A 50 10.46 -16.57 -22.92
N LEU A 51 11.62 -16.39 -22.28
CA LEU A 51 11.91 -15.16 -21.53
C LEU A 51 11.96 -13.94 -22.45
N ALA A 52 12.56 -14.07 -23.63
CA ALA A 52 12.64 -12.99 -24.62
C ALA A 52 11.27 -12.62 -25.24
N SER A 53 10.28 -13.51 -25.17
CA SER A 53 8.91 -13.25 -25.63
C SER A 53 8.05 -12.50 -24.63
N CYS A 54 8.52 -12.33 -23.37
CA CYS A 54 7.80 -11.58 -22.36
C CYS A 54 7.74 -10.10 -22.72
N ALA A 55 6.53 -9.51 -22.68
CA ALA A 55 6.30 -8.13 -23.06
C ALA A 55 6.66 -7.13 -21.93
N ASP A 56 6.63 -7.59 -20.66
CA ASP A 56 6.88 -6.77 -19.50
C ASP A 56 7.50 -7.57 -18.33
N HIS A 57 7.88 -6.85 -17.28
CA HIS A 57 8.48 -7.43 -16.08
C HIS A 57 7.56 -8.43 -15.36
N ASN A 58 6.25 -8.21 -15.33
CA ASN A 58 5.31 -9.09 -14.64
C ASN A 58 5.23 -10.46 -15.34
N GLN A 59 5.28 -10.48 -16.67
CA GLN A 59 5.35 -11.71 -17.45
C GLN A 59 6.66 -12.46 -17.19
N VAL A 60 7.79 -11.76 -17.09
CA VAL A 60 9.08 -12.35 -16.71
C VAL A 60 8.99 -13.00 -15.32
N VAL A 61 8.40 -12.31 -14.34
CA VAL A 61 8.22 -12.84 -12.98
C VAL A 61 7.30 -14.07 -12.97
N ALA A 62 6.15 -14.00 -13.67
CA ALA A 62 5.22 -15.12 -13.73
C ALA A 62 5.86 -16.35 -14.41
N LEU A 63 6.62 -16.13 -15.48
CA LEU A 63 7.35 -17.20 -16.17
C LEU A 63 8.42 -17.83 -15.26
N ALA A 64 9.22 -17.00 -14.59
CA ALA A 64 10.22 -17.47 -13.64
C ALA A 64 9.58 -18.28 -12.49
N GLN A 65 8.45 -17.84 -11.95
CA GLN A 65 7.67 -18.56 -10.94
C GLN A 65 7.18 -19.92 -11.46
N SER A 66 6.72 -20.01 -12.71
CA SER A 66 6.32 -21.28 -13.32
C SER A 66 7.46 -22.28 -13.42
N TRP A 67 8.70 -21.80 -13.42
CA TRP A 67 9.93 -22.61 -13.40
C TRP A 67 10.45 -22.88 -12.00
N GLY A 68 9.77 -22.38 -10.96
CA GLY A 68 10.15 -22.55 -9.54
C GLY A 68 11.12 -21.49 -9.01
N PHE A 69 11.32 -20.37 -9.73
CA PHE A 69 12.20 -19.28 -9.29
C PHE A 69 11.38 -18.12 -8.72
N GLU A 70 11.65 -17.74 -7.48
CA GLU A 70 10.99 -16.61 -6.81
C GLU A 70 11.83 -15.35 -6.94
N ILE A 71 11.58 -14.56 -7.99
CA ILE A 71 12.36 -13.33 -8.29
C ILE A 71 11.55 -12.03 -8.14
N GLY A 72 10.21 -12.11 -8.01
CA GLY A 72 9.30 -10.98 -8.12
C GLY A 72 9.14 -10.11 -6.89
N ARG A 73 9.57 -10.57 -5.71
CA ARG A 73 9.38 -9.82 -4.47
C ARG A 73 10.37 -8.66 -4.33
N ARG A 74 9.88 -7.53 -3.90
CA ARG A 74 10.71 -6.39 -3.52
C ARG A 74 11.45 -6.71 -2.22
N TRP A 75 12.58 -6.03 -2.00
CA TRP A 75 13.30 -6.07 -0.74
C TRP A 75 12.37 -5.67 0.42
N GLY A 76 12.36 -6.48 1.49
CA GLY A 76 11.54 -6.20 2.69
C GLY A 76 10.09 -6.69 2.63
N GLU A 77 9.62 -7.26 1.51
CA GLU A 77 8.33 -7.93 1.48
C GLU A 77 8.42 -9.24 2.28
N GLY A 78 7.60 -9.34 3.35
CA GLY A 78 7.46 -10.56 4.14
C GLY A 78 6.89 -11.72 3.32
N ASP A 79 7.05 -12.95 3.79
CA ASP A 79 6.33 -14.08 3.23
C ASP A 79 4.84 -13.80 3.33
N HIS A 80 4.12 -13.88 2.20
CA HIS A 80 2.68 -13.82 2.22
C HIS A 80 2.19 -14.97 3.09
N LEU A 81 1.50 -14.67 4.18
CA LEU A 81 0.75 -15.67 4.91
C LEU A 81 -0.21 -16.35 3.91
N PRO A 82 -0.33 -17.69 3.92
CA PRO A 82 -1.28 -18.37 3.05
C PRO A 82 -2.67 -17.85 3.33
N GLY A 83 -3.27 -17.14 2.35
CA GLY A 83 -4.56 -16.46 2.45
C GLY A 83 -4.55 -14.99 2.06
N GLY A 84 -3.39 -14.40 1.76
CA GLY A 84 -3.27 -13.02 1.28
C GLY A 84 -3.07 -12.93 -0.24
N ASP A 85 -4.07 -13.24 -1.02
CA ASP A 85 -4.08 -13.00 -2.48
C ASP A 85 -4.22 -11.51 -2.84
N ASP A 86 -4.04 -10.61 -1.85
CA ASP A 86 -4.43 -9.23 -2.01
C ASP A 86 -3.23 -8.27 -1.95
N ASN A 87 -2.45 -8.26 -3.03
CA ASN A 87 -1.69 -7.04 -3.30
C ASN A 87 -2.70 -5.92 -3.61
N LEU A 88 -2.88 -4.98 -2.67
CA LEU A 88 -3.83 -3.88 -2.82
C LEU A 88 -3.60 -3.10 -4.12
N LEU A 89 -2.34 -2.97 -4.55
CA LEU A 89 -2.00 -2.27 -5.79
C LEU A 89 -2.44 -3.02 -7.06
N ALA A 90 -2.76 -4.32 -6.96
CA ALA A 90 -3.30 -5.11 -8.06
C ALA A 90 -4.83 -5.02 -8.18
N THR A 91 -5.49 -4.24 -7.32
CA THR A 91 -6.94 -4.05 -7.37
C THR A 91 -7.35 -3.42 -8.69
N CYS A 92 -8.29 -4.09 -9.39
CA CYS A 92 -8.89 -3.57 -10.62
C CYS A 92 -9.77 -2.36 -10.31
N CYS A 93 -9.79 -1.39 -11.22
CA CYS A 93 -10.74 -0.28 -11.11
C CYS A 93 -12.15 -0.71 -11.56
N PRO A 94 -13.21 -0.05 -11.07
CA PRO A 94 -14.59 -0.22 -11.54
C PRO A 94 -14.77 0.33 -12.96
N GLN A 95 -16.00 0.36 -13.47
CA GLN A 95 -16.32 0.99 -14.74
C GLN A 95 -16.03 2.50 -14.70
N ALA A 96 -15.78 3.08 -15.87
CA ALA A 96 -15.52 4.52 -15.96
C ALA A 96 -16.71 5.34 -15.43
N GLY A 97 -16.42 6.30 -14.58
CA GLY A 97 -17.40 7.12 -13.84
C GLY A 97 -17.84 6.53 -12.51
N GLU A 98 -17.33 5.36 -12.12
CA GLU A 98 -17.71 4.68 -10.89
C GLU A 98 -16.60 4.65 -9.84
N GLU A 99 -17.05 4.39 -8.62
CA GLU A 99 -16.20 4.13 -7.46
C GLU A 99 -16.66 2.84 -6.77
N SER A 100 -15.71 2.03 -6.32
CA SER A 100 -15.96 0.83 -5.55
C SER A 100 -15.22 0.87 -4.23
N THR A 101 -15.82 0.28 -3.19
CA THR A 101 -15.32 0.31 -1.82
C THR A 101 -15.24 -1.11 -1.26
N ARG A 102 -14.11 -1.45 -0.63
CA ARG A 102 -13.89 -2.73 0.06
C ARG A 102 -13.37 -2.49 1.46
N VAL A 103 -14.08 -2.99 2.48
CA VAL A 103 -13.59 -2.97 3.87
C VAL A 103 -12.48 -4.02 4.01
N LEU A 104 -11.29 -3.59 4.39
CA LEU A 104 -10.13 -4.47 4.64
C LEU A 104 -10.11 -4.99 6.07
N ALA A 105 -10.44 -4.13 7.02
CA ALA A 105 -10.52 -4.45 8.44
C ALA A 105 -11.45 -3.45 9.14
N SER A 106 -12.06 -3.87 10.23
CA SER A 106 -12.90 -2.99 11.05
C SER A 106 -12.97 -3.46 12.49
N ALA A 107 -13.26 -2.53 13.39
CA ALA A 107 -13.67 -2.77 14.76
C ALA A 107 -14.86 -1.86 15.09
N GLU A 108 -15.32 -1.84 16.33
CA GLU A 108 -16.48 -1.07 16.76
C GLU A 108 -16.36 0.44 16.46
N THR A 109 -15.14 0.97 16.60
CA THR A 109 -14.88 2.42 16.51
C THR A 109 -14.07 2.85 15.29
N TRP A 110 -13.67 1.93 14.41
CA TRP A 110 -12.89 2.26 13.21
C TRP A 110 -13.09 1.25 12.08
N ARG A 111 -12.84 1.69 10.85
CA ARG A 111 -12.77 0.85 9.65
C ARG A 111 -11.64 1.30 8.73
N LEU A 112 -10.93 0.34 8.17
CA LEU A 112 -9.94 0.52 7.12
C LEU A 112 -10.54 0.07 5.80
N VAL A 113 -10.51 0.95 4.81
CA VAL A 113 -11.24 0.78 3.55
C VAL A 113 -10.29 1.00 2.38
N LEU A 114 -10.38 0.13 1.38
CA LEU A 114 -9.79 0.34 0.06
C LEU A 114 -10.86 0.88 -0.88
N ILE A 115 -10.54 1.99 -1.55
CA ILE A 115 -11.43 2.65 -2.50
C ILE A 115 -10.74 2.66 -3.87
N ALA A 116 -11.44 2.23 -4.92
CA ALA A 116 -10.96 2.28 -6.28
C ALA A 116 -11.92 3.13 -7.13
N SER A 117 -11.41 4.18 -7.75
CA SER A 117 -12.18 5.14 -8.55
C SER A 117 -11.65 5.16 -9.98
N ASN A 118 -12.52 5.23 -10.97
CA ASN A 118 -12.18 5.29 -12.40
C ASN A 118 -12.88 6.46 -13.08
N ASN A 119 -12.16 7.55 -13.37
CA ASN A 119 -12.75 8.79 -13.87
C ASN A 119 -13.94 9.27 -13.02
N TYR A 120 -13.93 8.92 -11.74
CA TYR A 120 -15.02 9.28 -10.83
C TYR A 120 -14.94 10.74 -10.43
N ARG A 121 -16.09 11.35 -10.31
CA ARG A 121 -16.31 12.70 -9.80
C ARG A 121 -17.61 12.74 -9.02
N SER A 122 -17.59 13.38 -7.86
CA SER A 122 -18.83 13.63 -7.11
C SER A 122 -19.78 14.53 -7.91
N PRO A 123 -21.12 14.33 -7.82
CA PRO A 123 -22.07 15.26 -8.39
C PRO A 123 -21.82 16.69 -7.89
N LEU A 124 -21.91 17.68 -8.79
CA LEU A 124 -21.56 19.08 -8.46
C LEU A 124 -22.43 19.70 -7.34
N SER A 125 -23.64 19.21 -7.16
CA SER A 125 -24.57 19.62 -6.12
C SER A 125 -24.37 18.93 -4.77
N GLU A 126 -23.51 17.91 -4.72
CA GLU A 126 -23.38 17.05 -3.54
C GLU A 126 -22.05 17.27 -2.84
N TRP A 127 -22.13 17.44 -1.53
CA TRP A 127 -20.99 17.45 -0.64
C TRP A 127 -21.09 16.26 0.31
N ILE A 128 -20.02 15.54 0.43
CA ILE A 128 -19.89 14.48 1.44
C ILE A 128 -19.74 15.18 2.79
N ASP A 129 -20.60 14.81 3.74
CA ASP A 129 -20.60 15.31 5.12
C ASP A 129 -20.76 14.10 6.03
N GLN A 130 -19.73 13.78 6.80
CA GLN A 130 -19.65 12.57 7.62
C GLN A 130 -19.32 12.92 9.07
N ALA A 131 -19.82 12.12 10.02
CA ALA A 131 -19.58 12.30 11.43
C ALA A 131 -18.25 11.72 11.91
N ASP A 132 -17.62 10.85 11.09
CA ASP A 132 -16.36 10.20 11.39
C ASP A 132 -15.17 11.10 10.99
N HIS A 133 -14.04 10.91 11.65
CA HIS A 133 -12.75 11.29 11.06
C HIS A 133 -12.43 10.36 9.89
N GLU A 134 -11.80 10.88 8.86
CA GLU A 134 -11.25 10.10 7.77
C GLU A 134 -9.83 10.54 7.46
N TRP A 135 -8.90 9.59 7.45
CA TRP A 135 -7.57 9.80 6.91
C TRP A 135 -7.44 9.00 5.62
N VAL A 136 -7.19 9.67 4.51
CA VAL A 136 -7.10 9.05 3.20
C VAL A 136 -5.70 9.20 2.63
N LEU A 137 -5.17 8.13 2.03
CA LEU A 137 -3.86 8.05 1.38
C LEU A 137 -4.06 7.58 -0.07
N VAL A 138 -3.44 8.27 -1.02
CA VAL A 138 -3.40 7.80 -2.41
C VAL A 138 -2.30 6.76 -2.57
N LEU A 139 -2.67 5.56 -3.00
CA LEU A 139 -1.75 4.45 -3.29
C LEU A 139 -1.33 4.41 -4.76
N ARG A 140 -2.23 4.78 -5.68
CA ARG A 140 -2.03 4.77 -7.14
C ARG A 140 -2.91 5.83 -7.81
N GLY A 141 -2.45 6.36 -8.95
CA GLY A 141 -3.16 7.40 -9.69
C GLY A 141 -3.08 8.75 -9.00
N SER A 142 -3.95 9.66 -9.38
CA SER A 142 -4.05 10.99 -8.79
C SER A 142 -5.49 11.38 -8.53
N ALA A 143 -5.70 12.37 -7.67
CA ALA A 143 -7.02 12.87 -7.36
C ALA A 143 -7.00 14.37 -7.05
N CYS A 144 -8.17 14.98 -7.18
CA CYS A 144 -8.42 16.36 -6.77
C CYS A 144 -9.64 16.37 -5.85
N VAL A 145 -9.48 16.91 -4.65
CA VAL A 145 -10.52 17.00 -3.61
C VAL A 145 -10.81 18.45 -3.30
N ALA A 146 -12.07 18.86 -3.40
CA ALA A 146 -12.53 20.15 -2.93
C ALA A 146 -12.98 20.05 -1.47
N LEU A 147 -12.54 20.99 -0.65
CA LEU A 147 -12.96 21.17 0.74
C LEU A 147 -13.77 22.44 0.87
N GLN A 148 -14.76 22.43 1.78
CA GLN A 148 -15.54 23.61 2.13
C GLN A 148 -15.21 24.03 3.58
N SER A 149 -15.06 25.32 3.82
CA SER A 149 -14.86 25.90 5.16
C SER A 149 -13.54 25.48 5.86
N PRO A 150 -12.35 25.93 5.41
CA PRO A 150 -12.17 26.92 4.33
C PRO A 150 -12.24 26.31 2.94
N ASP A 151 -12.67 27.06 1.96
CA ASP A 151 -12.68 26.63 0.57
C ASP A 151 -11.24 26.38 0.10
N ARG A 152 -10.97 25.14 -0.30
CA ARG A 152 -9.65 24.71 -0.70
C ARG A 152 -9.74 23.57 -1.71
N ILE A 153 -8.88 23.61 -2.70
CA ILE A 153 -8.64 22.51 -3.64
C ILE A 153 -7.32 21.83 -3.25
N VAL A 154 -7.35 20.50 -3.19
CA VAL A 154 -6.19 19.69 -2.83
C VAL A 154 -5.96 18.68 -3.94
N ASP A 155 -4.84 18.79 -4.64
CA ASP A 155 -4.37 17.74 -5.55
C ASP A 155 -3.54 16.75 -4.76
N LEU A 156 -3.77 15.45 -5.03
CA LEU A 156 -3.14 14.32 -4.36
C LEU A 156 -2.54 13.37 -5.38
N SER A 157 -1.30 12.95 -5.12
CA SER A 157 -0.52 11.97 -5.86
C SER A 157 -0.15 10.78 -4.98
N PRO A 158 0.39 9.68 -5.49
CA PRO A 158 0.77 8.52 -4.68
C PRO A 158 1.71 8.88 -3.53
N GLY A 159 1.31 8.53 -2.29
CA GLY A 159 1.99 8.88 -1.05
C GLY A 159 1.44 10.14 -0.37
N ASP A 160 0.68 10.98 -1.07
CA ASP A 160 -0.01 12.10 -0.45
C ASP A 160 -1.22 11.63 0.34
N HIS A 161 -1.50 12.31 1.43
CA HIS A 161 -2.61 12.00 2.32
C HIS A 161 -3.37 13.25 2.75
N LEU A 162 -4.62 13.05 3.14
CA LEU A 162 -5.49 14.11 3.63
C LEU A 162 -6.23 13.62 4.88
N LEU A 163 -6.28 14.46 5.90
CA LEU A 163 -7.11 14.24 7.08
C LEU A 163 -8.37 15.10 6.98
N LEU A 164 -9.51 14.45 7.02
CA LEU A 164 -10.84 15.05 7.04
C LEU A 164 -11.42 14.90 8.46
N SER A 165 -11.68 16.01 9.11
CA SER A 165 -12.34 16.04 10.42
C SER A 165 -13.84 15.75 10.27
N PRO A 166 -14.53 15.34 11.35
CA PRO A 166 -15.98 15.25 11.34
C PRO A 166 -16.61 16.54 10.78
N HIS A 167 -17.60 16.36 9.93
CA HIS A 167 -18.33 17.44 9.27
C HIS A 167 -17.49 18.38 8.37
N GLN A 168 -16.24 17.96 8.04
CA GLN A 168 -15.47 18.61 6.99
C GLN A 168 -16.09 18.27 5.64
N ARG A 169 -16.92 19.16 5.12
CA ARG A 169 -17.57 18.95 3.82
C ARG A 169 -16.54 18.93 2.71
N HIS A 170 -16.58 17.87 1.91
CA HIS A 170 -15.64 17.65 0.80
C HIS A 170 -16.34 16.97 -0.37
N ARG A 171 -15.71 16.99 -1.53
CA ARG A 171 -16.14 16.24 -2.72
C ARG A 171 -14.96 15.92 -3.61
N ILE A 172 -15.09 14.85 -4.37
CA ILE A 172 -14.09 14.45 -5.36
C ILE A 172 -14.34 15.26 -6.64
N GLU A 173 -13.37 16.08 -7.03
CA GLU A 173 -13.40 16.85 -8.26
C GLU A 173 -12.85 16.08 -9.46
N ARG A 174 -11.91 15.18 -9.23
CA ARG A 174 -11.26 14.38 -10.27
C ARG A 174 -10.59 13.15 -9.67
N THR A 175 -10.67 12.06 -10.39
CA THR A 175 -9.79 10.88 -10.26
C THR A 175 -9.30 10.47 -11.63
N ASP A 176 -8.25 9.62 -11.68
CA ASP A 176 -7.70 9.14 -12.94
C ASP A 176 -8.58 8.05 -13.56
N GLY A 177 -8.44 7.90 -14.89
CA GLY A 177 -8.97 6.76 -15.63
C GLY A 177 -8.11 5.50 -15.46
N ASP A 178 -8.54 4.39 -16.10
CA ASP A 178 -7.85 3.10 -16.05
C ASP A 178 -6.31 3.25 -16.09
N PRO A 179 -5.55 2.68 -15.12
CA PRO A 179 -5.92 1.75 -14.04
C PRO A 179 -6.56 2.40 -12.80
N GLY A 180 -6.97 3.65 -12.86
CA GLY A 180 -7.74 4.36 -11.87
C GLY A 180 -6.94 4.87 -10.67
N THR A 181 -7.62 5.64 -9.84
CA THR A 181 -7.11 6.08 -8.54
C THR A 181 -7.46 5.07 -7.47
N LEU A 182 -6.46 4.69 -6.67
CA LEU A 182 -6.62 3.75 -5.57
C LEU A 182 -6.27 4.46 -4.26
N TRP A 183 -7.18 4.36 -3.29
CA TRP A 183 -7.06 5.01 -2.01
C TRP A 183 -7.12 4.01 -0.86
N LEU A 184 -6.40 4.30 0.20
CA LEU A 184 -6.57 3.66 1.49
C LEU A 184 -7.17 4.68 2.46
N ALA A 185 -8.36 4.40 2.98
CA ALA A 185 -9.06 5.27 3.91
C ALA A 185 -9.20 4.62 5.28
N LEU A 186 -8.83 5.33 6.33
CA LEU A 186 -9.08 4.96 7.72
C LEU A 186 -10.14 5.91 8.29
N HIS A 187 -11.27 5.34 8.69
CA HIS A 187 -12.34 6.07 9.38
C HIS A 187 -12.35 5.68 10.86
N TRP A 188 -12.62 6.64 11.75
CA TRP A 188 -12.78 6.37 13.18
C TRP A 188 -13.69 7.38 13.86
N ASP A 189 -14.33 6.97 14.96
CA ASP A 189 -15.22 7.81 15.75
C ASP A 189 -14.43 8.86 16.56
N GLY A 190 -15.04 10.03 16.73
CA GLY A 190 -14.42 11.27 17.21
C GLY A 190 -13.86 11.32 18.64
N HIS A 191 -13.63 10.19 19.31
CA HIS A 191 -13.13 10.19 20.70
C HIS A 191 -11.61 10.02 20.84
N ALA A 192 -10.90 9.74 19.76
CA ALA A 192 -9.43 9.66 19.75
C ALA A 192 -8.88 10.55 18.63
N ILE A 193 -8.39 11.73 18.96
CA ILE A 193 -7.62 12.56 18.01
C ILE A 193 -6.23 11.94 17.90
N PRO A 194 -5.83 11.36 16.75
CA PRO A 194 -4.45 10.97 16.57
C PRO A 194 -3.61 12.25 16.52
N THR A 195 -2.67 12.40 17.44
CA THR A 195 -1.62 13.41 17.32
C THR A 195 -0.76 13.06 16.13
N MET A 196 -0.97 13.71 14.99
CA MET A 196 -0.04 13.65 13.88
C MET A 196 1.30 14.22 14.36
N GLY A 197 2.33 13.38 14.40
CA GLY A 197 3.68 13.81 14.71
C GLY A 197 4.11 14.87 13.70
N ARG A 198 4.31 16.12 14.15
CA ARG A 198 5.00 17.12 13.34
C ARG A 198 6.41 16.59 13.12
N SER A 199 6.79 16.36 11.87
CA SER A 199 8.20 16.28 11.50
C SER A 199 8.81 17.65 11.77
N ASP A 200 9.57 17.78 12.87
CA ASP A 200 10.37 18.96 13.11
C ASP A 200 11.34 19.14 11.93
N PRO A 201 11.35 20.30 11.27
CA PRO A 201 12.41 20.60 10.32
C PRO A 201 13.71 20.66 11.12
N LYS A 202 14.71 19.84 10.72
CA LYS A 202 16.04 19.78 11.30
C LYS A 202 16.57 21.20 11.54
N ARG A 203 16.78 21.53 12.79
CA ARG A 203 17.51 22.71 13.22
C ARG A 203 18.93 22.55 12.74
N ASN A 204 19.34 23.30 11.73
CA ASN A 204 20.75 23.49 11.38
C ASN A 204 21.36 24.30 12.53
N GLU A 205 22.04 23.64 13.44
CA GLU A 205 23.04 24.30 14.27
C GLU A 205 24.31 24.47 13.43
N GLN A 206 24.42 25.63 12.81
CA GLN A 206 25.71 26.28 12.54
C GLN A 206 25.98 27.16 13.76
N ASP A 207 26.95 26.76 14.54
CA ASP A 207 27.69 27.70 15.38
C ASP A 207 29.15 27.30 15.46
N SER A 208 29.99 28.23 14.96
CA SER A 208 31.36 28.61 15.29
C SER A 208 32.47 27.56 15.27
#